data_b06349f12cc8e7b38155ea3a86f854fb
#
_entry.id   b06349f12cc8e7b38155ea3a86f854fb
#
_cell.length_a   1.000
_cell.length_b   1.000
_cell.length_c   1.000
_cell.angle_alpha   90.00
_cell.angle_beta   90.00
_cell.angle_gamma   90.00
#
_symmetry.space_group_name_H-M   'P 1'
#
loop_
_entity.id
_entity.type
_entity.pdbx_description
1 polymer ?
#
loop_
_entity_poly.entity_id
_entity_poly.type
_entity_poly.pdbx_seq_one_letter_code
_entity_poly.pdbx_strand_id
1 'polypeptide(L)'
;MQWALVITGLIVGLAMFFEVGFVLLLPLVFTIVASSGLPLLYVGVPMVAALSVTHCFLPPHPGPTAIATIFEANLGTTLLYGLIITIPTVIVAGPLFSKLLARFEKAPPEGLFNPHLFSEEEMPSFWNSIFAAVIPVILMAIAAVCEITLPKTNAVRVFFEFIGNPAVALFIAIIIAIFTLGRRNGRTVEQVMDIVGESIGAIAMIVFIIAGGGAFKQVLVDSGVGQYISQLMTGTSLSPLLMCWTVAAVLRIALGSATVAAITTAGVVLPIINVTHADPALMVLATGAGSVIASHVNDPGFGCLKGILILASGKPYAPGPLWKH
;
A
#
# COMPACT_ATOMS: atom_id res chain seq x y z
N MET A 1 -4.22 22.45 -4.84
CA MET A 1 -5.16 21.52 -4.17
C MET A 1 -4.85 20.04 -4.48
N GLN A 2 -4.89 19.56 -5.73
CA GLN A 2 -4.61 18.16 -6.07
C GLN A 2 -3.27 17.65 -5.53
N TRP A 3 -2.20 18.43 -5.67
CA TRP A 3 -0.88 18.05 -5.13
C TRP A 3 -0.83 17.96 -3.62
N ALA A 4 -1.60 18.78 -2.92
CA ALA A 4 -1.72 18.65 -1.46
C ALA A 4 -2.33 17.28 -1.09
N LEU A 5 -3.39 16.87 -1.80
CA LEU A 5 -4.02 15.57 -1.61
C LEU A 5 -3.13 14.40 -2.02
N VAL A 6 -2.35 14.55 -3.09
CA VAL A 6 -1.32 13.56 -3.47
C VAL A 6 -0.30 13.39 -2.35
N ILE A 7 0.26 14.49 -1.85
CA ILE A 7 1.27 14.45 -0.78
C ILE A 7 0.67 13.87 0.50
N THR A 8 -0.54 14.31 0.88
CA THR A 8 -1.25 13.75 2.04
C THR A 8 -1.51 12.25 1.86
N GLY A 9 -1.99 11.84 0.68
CA GLY A 9 -2.21 10.43 0.35
C GLY A 9 -0.93 9.59 0.37
N LEU A 10 0.19 10.13 -0.10
CA LEU A 10 1.49 9.45 -0.03
C LEU A 10 1.96 9.29 1.43
N ILE A 11 1.90 10.36 2.24
CA ILE A 11 2.32 10.31 3.65
C ILE A 11 1.45 9.33 4.45
N VAL A 12 0.13 9.45 4.32
CA VAL A 12 -0.83 8.57 5.00
C VAL A 12 -0.70 7.13 4.50
N GLY A 13 -0.55 6.97 3.18
CA GLY A 13 -0.39 5.67 2.56
C GLY A 13 0.88 4.93 2.93
N LEU A 14 1.96 5.61 3.33
CA LEU A 14 3.16 4.96 3.88
C LEU A 14 2.93 4.38 5.27
N ALA A 15 2.00 4.96 6.05
CA ALA A 15 1.72 4.54 7.42
C ALA A 15 0.50 3.62 7.54
N MET A 16 -0.40 3.61 6.57
CA MET A 16 -1.71 2.94 6.67
C MET A 16 -2.00 2.08 5.44
N PHE A 17 -2.81 1.03 5.66
CA PHE A 17 -3.38 0.27 4.54
C PHE A 17 -4.30 1.13 3.68
N PHE A 18 -4.41 0.78 2.40
CA PHE A 18 -5.23 1.49 1.43
C PHE A 18 -6.65 1.74 1.95
N GLU A 19 -7.34 0.69 2.42
CA GLU A 19 -8.72 0.78 2.87
C GLU A 19 -8.87 1.73 4.06
N VAL A 20 -7.97 1.64 5.03
CA VAL A 20 -7.97 2.48 6.23
C VAL A 20 -7.66 3.93 5.87
N GLY A 21 -6.61 4.16 5.09
CA GLY A 21 -6.23 5.49 4.61
C GLY A 21 -7.34 6.14 3.77
N PHE A 22 -8.01 5.35 2.92
CA PHE A 22 -9.13 5.80 2.11
C PHE A 22 -10.30 6.26 2.98
N VAL A 23 -10.76 5.43 3.91
CA VAL A 23 -11.88 5.77 4.82
C VAL A 23 -11.54 6.99 5.67
N LEU A 24 -10.29 7.07 6.17
CA LEU A 24 -9.82 8.20 6.98
C LEU A 24 -9.79 9.52 6.21
N LEU A 25 -9.31 9.50 4.96
CA LEU A 25 -9.14 10.71 4.16
C LEU A 25 -10.39 11.11 3.38
N LEU A 26 -11.39 10.24 3.28
CA LEU A 26 -12.62 10.51 2.56
C LEU A 26 -13.38 11.72 3.10
N PRO A 27 -13.55 11.90 4.43
CA PRO A 27 -14.13 13.11 4.99
C PRO A 27 -13.39 14.38 4.57
N LEU A 28 -12.07 14.36 4.53
CA LEU A 28 -11.27 15.50 4.05
C LEU A 28 -11.58 15.84 2.59
N VAL A 29 -11.69 14.81 1.72
CA VAL A 29 -12.06 15.01 0.31
C VAL A 29 -13.44 15.65 0.20
N PHE A 30 -14.44 15.16 0.94
CA PHE A 30 -15.78 15.74 0.91
C PHE A 30 -15.81 17.19 1.42
N THR A 31 -15.09 17.49 2.51
CA THR A 31 -14.98 18.87 3.01
C THR A 31 -14.39 19.81 1.97
N ILE A 32 -13.34 19.37 1.27
CA ILE A 32 -12.71 20.16 0.21
C ILE A 32 -13.68 20.36 -0.95
N VAL A 33 -14.38 19.32 -1.38
CA VAL A 33 -15.38 19.39 -2.44
C VAL A 33 -16.51 20.36 -2.07
N ALA A 34 -17.06 20.23 -0.87
CA ALA A 34 -18.13 21.09 -0.39
C ALA A 34 -17.71 22.58 -0.29
N SER A 35 -16.48 22.84 0.16
CA SER A 35 -15.98 24.20 0.34
C SER A 35 -15.48 24.85 -0.95
N SER A 36 -14.99 24.05 -1.90
CA SER A 36 -14.39 24.56 -3.15
C SER A 36 -15.31 24.53 -4.35
N GLY A 37 -16.41 23.74 -4.31
CA GLY A 37 -17.29 23.49 -5.46
C GLY A 37 -16.61 22.68 -6.59
N LEU A 38 -15.44 22.12 -6.33
CA LEU A 38 -14.72 21.30 -7.34
C LEU A 38 -15.34 19.91 -7.45
N PRO A 39 -15.21 19.26 -8.62
CA PRO A 39 -15.68 17.91 -8.83
C PRO A 39 -15.06 16.89 -7.86
N LEU A 40 -15.87 15.93 -7.35
CA LEU A 40 -15.42 14.91 -6.39
C LEU A 40 -14.30 14.04 -6.96
N LEU A 41 -14.42 13.59 -8.21
CA LEU A 41 -13.39 12.80 -8.88
C LEU A 41 -12.11 13.60 -9.12
N TYR A 42 -12.25 14.91 -9.39
CA TYR A 42 -11.10 15.80 -9.54
C TYR A 42 -10.27 15.91 -8.25
N VAL A 43 -10.95 15.89 -7.10
CA VAL A 43 -10.33 16.02 -5.77
C VAL A 43 -9.90 14.67 -5.23
N GLY A 44 -10.73 13.64 -5.34
CA GLY A 44 -10.52 12.33 -4.70
C GLY A 44 -9.55 11.41 -5.43
N VAL A 45 -9.57 11.37 -6.76
CA VAL A 45 -8.73 10.45 -7.54
C VAL A 45 -7.23 10.63 -7.28
N PRO A 46 -6.68 11.84 -7.16
CA PRO A 46 -5.27 12.02 -6.81
C PRO A 46 -4.86 11.40 -5.48
N MET A 47 -5.74 11.49 -4.48
CA MET A 47 -5.53 10.86 -3.17
C MET A 47 -5.57 9.32 -3.27
N VAL A 48 -6.59 8.79 -3.96
CA VAL A 48 -6.73 7.33 -4.17
C VAL A 48 -5.54 6.75 -4.92
N ALA A 49 -5.06 7.43 -5.96
CA ALA A 49 -3.88 7.03 -6.70
C ALA A 49 -2.63 6.98 -5.81
N ALA A 50 -2.43 7.98 -4.96
CA ALA A 50 -1.31 8.04 -4.03
C ALA A 50 -1.36 6.89 -3.01
N LEU A 51 -2.52 6.62 -2.41
CA LEU A 51 -2.73 5.50 -1.48
C LEU A 51 -2.50 4.14 -2.15
N SER A 52 -2.99 3.95 -3.38
CA SER A 52 -2.83 2.68 -4.12
C SER A 52 -1.37 2.41 -4.46
N VAL A 53 -0.64 3.42 -4.89
CA VAL A 53 0.77 3.29 -5.26
C VAL A 53 1.63 2.96 -4.04
N THR A 54 1.43 3.64 -2.91
CA THR A 54 2.16 3.34 -1.67
C THR A 54 1.87 1.93 -1.17
N HIS A 55 0.61 1.52 -1.18
CA HIS A 55 0.19 0.20 -0.72
C HIS A 55 0.81 -0.95 -1.54
N CYS A 56 0.96 -0.79 -2.85
CA CYS A 56 1.32 -1.90 -3.73
C CYS A 56 2.79 -1.92 -4.14
N PHE A 57 3.49 -0.80 -4.08
CA PHE A 57 4.86 -0.68 -4.58
C PHE A 57 5.90 -0.50 -3.48
N LEU A 58 5.53 0.15 -2.37
CA LEU A 58 6.53 0.67 -1.45
C LEU A 58 6.66 -0.16 -0.17
N PRO A 59 7.81 -0.78 0.10
CA PRO A 59 8.15 -1.13 1.48
C PRO A 59 8.06 0.14 2.36
N PRO A 60 7.65 0.05 3.63
CA PRO A 60 7.48 -1.14 4.44
C PRO A 60 6.08 -1.78 4.38
N HIS A 61 5.24 -1.46 3.39
CA HIS A 61 3.95 -2.12 3.28
C HIS A 61 4.08 -3.65 3.26
N PRO A 62 3.17 -4.39 3.94
CA PRO A 62 3.28 -5.83 4.09
C PRO A 62 3.32 -6.59 2.76
N GLY A 63 2.52 -6.18 1.77
CA GLY A 63 2.52 -6.80 0.44
C GLY A 63 3.88 -6.74 -0.25
N PRO A 64 4.37 -5.55 -0.60
CA PRO A 64 5.70 -5.38 -1.21
C PRO A 64 6.83 -5.98 -0.39
N THR A 65 6.79 -5.88 0.95
CA THR A 65 7.80 -6.44 1.84
C THR A 65 7.80 -7.97 1.79
N ALA A 66 6.62 -8.61 1.81
CA ALA A 66 6.49 -10.06 1.69
C ALA A 66 7.00 -10.57 0.34
N ILE A 67 6.63 -9.89 -0.77
CA ILE A 67 7.11 -10.25 -2.11
C ILE A 67 8.63 -10.10 -2.18
N ALA A 68 9.18 -8.99 -1.68
CA ALA A 68 10.61 -8.77 -1.65
C ALA A 68 11.35 -9.86 -0.86
N THR A 69 10.77 -10.32 0.25
CA THR A 69 11.31 -11.46 1.02
C THR A 69 11.26 -12.77 0.22
N ILE A 70 10.17 -13.03 -0.50
CA ILE A 70 10.02 -14.24 -1.34
C ILE A 70 11.03 -14.25 -2.47
N PHE A 71 11.26 -13.10 -3.10
CA PHE A 71 12.18 -12.93 -4.23
C PHE A 71 13.64 -12.71 -3.80
N GLU A 72 13.91 -12.66 -2.49
CA GLU A 72 15.23 -12.35 -1.93
C GLU A 72 15.75 -10.99 -2.42
N ALA A 73 14.83 -10.04 -2.68
CA ALA A 73 15.14 -8.69 -3.14
C ALA A 73 15.66 -7.82 -2.00
N ASN A 74 16.60 -6.96 -2.29
CA ASN A 74 17.03 -5.93 -1.35
C ASN A 74 15.91 -4.90 -1.14
N LEU A 75 15.41 -4.78 0.08
CA LEU A 75 14.29 -3.91 0.43
C LEU A 75 14.59 -2.43 0.22
N GLY A 76 15.83 -2.01 0.48
CA GLY A 76 16.26 -0.64 0.26
C GLY A 76 16.26 -0.29 -1.24
N THR A 77 16.81 -1.16 -2.08
CA THR A 77 16.79 -1.00 -3.54
C THR A 77 15.36 -1.00 -4.07
N THR A 78 14.52 -1.89 -3.57
CA THR A 78 13.09 -1.95 -3.93
C THR A 78 12.38 -0.65 -3.56
N LEU A 79 12.64 -0.10 -2.37
CA LEU A 79 12.09 1.19 -1.94
C LEU A 79 12.57 2.33 -2.85
N LEU A 80 13.87 2.40 -3.16
CA LEU A 80 14.43 3.47 -4.01
C LEU A 80 13.82 3.42 -5.42
N TYR A 81 13.77 2.26 -6.06
CA TYR A 81 13.16 2.09 -7.37
C TYR A 81 11.64 2.38 -7.30
N GLY A 82 10.97 1.92 -6.24
CA GLY A 82 9.57 2.19 -6.01
C GLY A 82 9.27 3.68 -5.89
N LEU A 83 10.08 4.44 -5.15
CA LEU A 83 9.93 5.90 -5.03
C LEU A 83 10.11 6.60 -6.39
N ILE A 84 11.09 6.18 -7.19
CA ILE A 84 11.31 6.73 -8.54
C ILE A 84 10.08 6.48 -9.43
N ILE A 85 9.53 5.26 -9.41
CA ILE A 85 8.37 4.88 -10.23
C ILE A 85 7.08 5.53 -9.70
N THR A 86 6.98 5.75 -8.40
CA THR A 86 5.82 6.41 -7.76
C THR A 86 5.57 7.79 -8.36
N ILE A 87 6.60 8.58 -8.61
CA ILE A 87 6.47 9.96 -9.11
C ILE A 87 5.66 10.01 -10.42
N PRO A 88 6.10 9.39 -11.54
CA PRO A 88 5.35 9.42 -12.80
C PRO A 88 4.00 8.72 -12.68
N THR A 89 3.90 7.63 -11.92
CA THR A 89 2.65 6.88 -11.75
C THR A 89 1.58 7.74 -11.08
N VAL A 90 1.91 8.43 -10.01
CA VAL A 90 0.97 9.28 -9.29
C VAL A 90 0.60 10.52 -10.11
N ILE A 91 1.53 11.10 -10.88
CA ILE A 91 1.23 12.22 -11.79
C ILE A 91 0.17 11.81 -12.82
N VAL A 92 0.38 10.66 -13.45
CA VAL A 92 -0.51 10.16 -14.52
C VAL A 92 -1.85 9.69 -13.95
N ALA A 93 -1.84 8.79 -12.96
CA ALA A 93 -3.05 8.18 -12.40
C ALA A 93 -3.83 9.14 -11.48
N GLY A 94 -3.19 10.13 -10.89
CA GLY A 94 -3.82 11.13 -10.04
C GLY A 94 -4.25 12.38 -10.82
N PRO A 95 -3.43 13.45 -10.79
CA PRO A 95 -3.84 14.76 -11.35
C PRO A 95 -4.20 14.74 -12.83
N LEU A 96 -3.51 13.97 -13.67
CA LEU A 96 -3.82 13.94 -15.12
C LEU A 96 -5.11 13.16 -15.37
N PHE A 97 -5.26 11.98 -14.79
CA PHE A 97 -6.44 11.16 -14.99
C PHE A 97 -7.70 11.77 -14.37
N SER A 98 -7.59 12.39 -13.21
CA SER A 98 -8.72 13.09 -12.57
C SER A 98 -9.29 14.24 -13.40
N LYS A 99 -8.45 14.96 -14.15
CA LYS A 99 -8.92 16.01 -15.09
C LYS A 99 -9.78 15.41 -16.20
N LEU A 100 -9.47 14.21 -16.65
CA LEU A 100 -10.25 13.50 -17.65
C LEU A 100 -11.61 13.07 -17.08
N LEU A 101 -11.60 12.54 -15.85
CA LEU A 101 -12.79 12.06 -15.16
C LEU A 101 -13.73 13.17 -14.72
N ALA A 102 -13.22 14.35 -14.43
CA ALA A 102 -14.03 15.51 -14.01
C ALA A 102 -15.14 15.88 -15.01
N ARG A 103 -15.04 15.43 -16.26
CA ARG A 103 -16.07 15.64 -17.29
C ARG A 103 -17.33 14.78 -17.10
N PHE A 104 -17.21 13.71 -16.31
CA PHE A 104 -18.28 12.72 -16.12
C PHE A 104 -19.00 12.88 -14.78
N GLU A 105 -18.70 13.94 -14.04
CA GLU A 105 -19.09 14.03 -12.66
C GLU A 105 -20.47 14.58 -12.41
N LYS A 106 -21.13 13.97 -11.42
CA LYS A 106 -22.33 14.47 -10.79
C LYS A 106 -21.96 15.21 -9.50
N ALA A 107 -22.79 16.17 -9.09
CA ALA A 107 -22.63 16.88 -7.84
C ALA A 107 -22.47 15.92 -6.65
N PRO A 108 -21.65 16.28 -5.65
CA PRO A 108 -21.51 15.48 -4.44
C PRO A 108 -22.88 15.36 -3.74
N PRO A 109 -23.12 14.21 -3.09
CA PRO A 109 -24.38 13.98 -2.40
C PRO A 109 -24.57 14.95 -1.25
N GLU A 110 -25.78 15.50 -1.16
CA GLU A 110 -26.19 16.34 -0.04
C GLU A 110 -26.41 15.47 1.22
N GLY A 111 -25.91 15.92 2.37
CA GLY A 111 -26.21 15.32 3.68
C GLY A 111 -25.32 14.17 4.13
N LEU A 112 -24.29 13.79 3.37
CA LEU A 112 -23.38 12.69 3.74
C LEU A 112 -22.35 13.05 4.79
N PHE A 113 -22.25 14.31 5.16
CA PHE A 113 -21.13 14.83 5.91
C PHE A 113 -21.57 15.58 7.15
N ASN A 114 -21.41 14.92 8.30
CA ASN A 114 -21.34 15.58 9.59
C ASN A 114 -19.89 15.40 10.09
N PRO A 115 -18.96 16.31 9.78
CA PRO A 115 -17.58 16.16 10.22
C PRO A 115 -17.55 16.24 11.74
N HIS A 116 -17.10 15.18 12.39
CA HIS A 116 -16.62 15.29 13.76
C HIS A 116 -15.30 16.05 13.67
N LEU A 117 -15.36 17.36 13.74
CA LEU A 117 -14.19 18.21 13.80
C LEU A 117 -13.59 18.05 15.19
N PHE A 118 -12.44 17.40 15.28
CA PHE A 118 -11.62 17.44 16.49
C PHE A 118 -11.21 18.89 16.74
N SER A 119 -11.25 19.31 18.00
CA SER A 119 -10.70 20.61 18.38
C SER A 119 -9.18 20.62 18.14
N GLU A 120 -8.59 21.79 17.92
CA GLU A 120 -7.13 21.91 17.76
C GLU A 120 -6.37 21.35 18.97
N GLU A 121 -6.97 21.39 20.16
CA GLU A 121 -6.41 20.87 21.41
C GLU A 121 -6.38 19.34 21.47
N GLU A 122 -7.30 18.67 20.77
CA GLU A 122 -7.38 17.20 20.69
C GLU A 122 -6.47 16.63 19.60
N MET A 123 -6.04 17.46 18.66
CA MET A 123 -5.19 17.01 17.56
C MET A 123 -3.72 16.96 17.94
N PRO A 124 -2.99 15.88 17.55
CA PRO A 124 -1.55 15.86 17.71
C PRO A 124 -0.89 16.92 16.81
N SER A 125 0.28 17.40 17.22
CA SER A 125 1.05 18.33 16.39
C SER A 125 1.31 17.75 14.98
N PHE A 126 1.08 18.59 13.97
CA PHE A 126 1.28 18.24 12.56
C PHE A 126 2.66 17.63 12.29
N TRP A 127 3.73 18.24 12.80
CA TRP A 127 5.09 17.73 12.61
C TRP A 127 5.35 16.39 13.30
N ASN A 128 4.77 16.17 14.47
CA ASN A 128 4.90 14.88 15.17
C ASN A 128 4.19 13.78 14.41
N SER A 129 3.03 14.07 13.82
CA SER A 129 2.26 13.11 13.02
C SER A 129 3.01 12.70 11.73
N ILE A 130 3.52 13.70 11.00
CA ILE A 130 4.32 13.44 9.79
C ILE A 130 5.60 12.66 10.14
N PHE A 131 6.32 13.08 11.18
CA PHE A 131 7.56 12.41 11.57
C PHE A 131 7.32 10.95 11.95
N ALA A 132 6.30 10.68 12.77
CA ALA A 132 5.95 9.30 13.14
C ALA A 132 5.58 8.43 11.92
N ALA A 133 4.87 9.01 10.94
CA ALA A 133 4.46 8.28 9.74
C ALA A 133 5.62 8.01 8.76
N VAL A 134 6.58 8.93 8.63
CA VAL A 134 7.60 8.87 7.58
C VAL A 134 8.94 8.28 8.10
N ILE A 135 9.15 8.23 9.42
CA ILE A 135 10.42 7.75 9.99
C ILE A 135 10.87 6.37 9.49
N PRO A 136 10.01 5.35 9.33
CA PRO A 136 10.46 4.06 8.80
C PRO A 136 11.05 4.17 7.40
N VAL A 137 10.41 4.95 6.55
CA VAL A 137 10.85 5.16 5.16
C VAL A 137 12.17 5.91 5.12
N ILE A 138 12.36 6.92 5.97
CA ILE A 138 13.61 7.65 6.11
C ILE A 138 14.74 6.71 6.52
N LEU A 139 14.53 5.90 7.55
CA LEU A 139 15.55 4.95 8.02
C LEU A 139 15.93 3.93 6.96
N MET A 140 14.95 3.38 6.24
CA MET A 140 15.19 2.45 5.13
C MET A 140 15.92 3.12 3.97
N ALA A 141 15.55 4.34 3.61
CA ALA A 141 16.20 5.09 2.53
C ALA A 141 17.66 5.41 2.88
N ILE A 142 17.94 5.83 4.11
CA ILE A 142 19.32 6.06 4.58
C ILE A 142 20.13 4.76 4.54
N ALA A 143 19.57 3.64 5.00
CA ALA A 143 20.22 2.34 4.93
C ALA A 143 20.58 1.97 3.48
N ALA A 144 19.64 2.13 2.55
CA ALA A 144 19.86 1.85 1.13
C ALA A 144 20.98 2.74 0.52
N VAL A 145 21.01 4.02 0.87
CA VAL A 145 22.09 4.92 0.44
C VAL A 145 23.43 4.47 1.02
N CYS A 146 23.49 4.11 2.30
CA CYS A 146 24.71 3.59 2.94
C CYS A 146 25.18 2.27 2.31
N GLU A 147 24.27 1.38 1.94
CA GLU A 147 24.59 0.14 1.22
C GLU A 147 25.29 0.39 -0.12
N ILE A 148 24.82 1.40 -0.87
CA ILE A 148 25.36 1.73 -2.19
C ILE A 148 26.68 2.50 -2.08
N THR A 149 26.83 3.37 -1.08
CA THR A 149 27.95 4.33 -1.01
C THR A 149 29.11 3.88 -0.12
N LEU A 150 28.86 2.99 0.85
CA LEU A 150 29.85 2.62 1.86
C LEU A 150 30.26 1.13 1.77
N PRO A 151 31.52 0.79 2.05
CA PRO A 151 31.96 -0.60 2.09
C PRO A 151 31.29 -1.37 3.25
N LYS A 152 31.12 -2.69 3.10
CA LYS A 152 30.43 -3.57 4.07
C LYS A 152 31.03 -3.52 5.49
N THR A 153 32.30 -3.20 5.61
CA THR A 153 33.02 -3.12 6.91
C THR A 153 32.85 -1.77 7.61
N ASN A 154 32.18 -0.80 6.98
CA ASN A 154 32.00 0.53 7.57
C ASN A 154 30.97 0.48 8.70
N ALA A 155 31.33 0.97 9.89
CA ALA A 155 30.47 0.94 11.06
C ALA A 155 29.14 1.74 10.87
N VAL A 156 29.19 2.85 10.11
CA VAL A 156 28.01 3.65 9.79
C VAL A 156 27.04 2.85 8.93
N ARG A 157 27.54 2.13 7.93
CA ARG A 157 26.73 1.24 7.10
C ARG A 157 26.05 0.15 7.96
N VAL A 158 26.82 -0.56 8.77
CA VAL A 158 26.29 -1.64 9.64
C VAL A 158 25.21 -1.11 10.59
N PHE A 159 25.42 0.08 11.16
CA PHE A 159 24.43 0.72 12.03
C PHE A 159 23.13 1.04 11.28
N PHE A 160 23.22 1.68 10.11
CA PHE A 160 22.02 2.03 9.33
C PHE A 160 21.34 0.82 8.69
N GLU A 161 22.06 -0.23 8.31
CA GLU A 161 21.49 -1.51 7.90
C GLU A 161 20.63 -2.13 9.03
N PHE A 162 21.08 -2.03 10.27
CA PHE A 162 20.32 -2.52 11.42
C PHE A 162 19.06 -1.69 11.69
N ILE A 163 19.18 -0.36 11.86
CA ILE A 163 18.01 0.48 12.19
C ILE A 163 17.09 0.70 11.00
N GLY A 164 17.56 0.59 9.77
CA GLY A 164 16.78 0.63 8.55
C GLY A 164 16.22 -0.72 8.11
N ASN A 165 16.49 -1.81 8.87
CA ASN A 165 15.74 -3.04 8.67
C ASN A 165 14.25 -2.77 8.88
N PRO A 166 13.35 -3.18 7.98
CA PRO A 166 11.92 -2.83 8.05
C PRO A 166 11.27 -3.14 9.40
N ALA A 167 11.58 -4.30 10.00
CA ALA A 167 11.00 -4.66 11.30
C ALA A 167 11.50 -3.71 12.41
N VAL A 168 12.79 -3.35 12.41
CA VAL A 168 13.39 -2.44 13.40
C VAL A 168 12.87 -1.02 13.18
N ALA A 169 12.85 -0.54 11.92
CA ALA A 169 12.38 0.79 11.56
C ALA A 169 10.90 1.00 11.94
N LEU A 170 10.03 0.01 11.67
CA LEU A 170 8.62 0.04 12.06
C LEU A 170 8.47 -0.03 13.59
N PHE A 171 9.27 -0.83 14.27
CA PHE A 171 9.24 -0.90 15.74
C PHE A 171 9.66 0.45 16.37
N ILE A 172 10.69 1.10 15.84
CA ILE A 172 11.08 2.46 16.25
C ILE A 172 9.94 3.44 16.02
N ALA A 173 9.24 3.37 14.87
CA ALA A 173 8.10 4.23 14.58
C ALA A 173 6.95 4.03 15.56
N ILE A 174 6.63 2.78 15.94
CA ILE A 174 5.60 2.47 16.95
C ILE A 174 5.98 3.09 18.29
N ILE A 175 7.23 2.93 18.73
CA ILE A 175 7.69 3.55 19.99
C ILE A 175 7.54 5.09 19.93
N ILE A 176 7.98 5.72 18.85
CA ILE A 176 7.83 7.17 18.65
C ILE A 176 6.35 7.56 18.67
N ALA A 177 5.47 6.83 18.00
CA ALA A 177 4.03 7.11 17.97
C ALA A 177 3.39 6.98 19.37
N ILE A 178 3.74 5.94 20.13
CA ILE A 178 3.26 5.76 21.51
C ILE A 178 3.57 6.99 22.37
N PHE A 179 4.78 7.54 22.26
CA PHE A 179 5.17 8.69 23.05
C PHE A 179 4.61 10.01 22.50
N THR A 180 4.74 10.25 21.20
CA THR A 180 4.41 11.55 20.57
C THR A 180 2.93 11.74 20.31
N LEU A 181 2.24 10.69 19.86
CA LEU A 181 0.82 10.74 19.52
C LEU A 181 -0.10 10.19 20.62
N GLY A 182 0.46 9.34 21.52
CA GLY A 182 -0.26 8.79 22.66
C GLY A 182 -0.04 9.61 23.92
N ARG A 183 1.07 9.36 24.61
CA ARG A 183 1.36 9.89 25.93
C ARG A 183 1.42 11.42 25.99
N ARG A 184 2.07 12.05 25.03
CA ARG A 184 2.19 13.51 24.97
C ARG A 184 0.86 14.21 24.70
N ASN A 185 -0.11 13.51 24.11
CA ASN A 185 -1.48 13.99 23.90
C ASN A 185 -2.44 13.62 25.04
N GLY A 186 -1.93 13.34 26.24
CA GLY A 186 -2.74 13.12 27.44
C GLY A 186 -3.36 11.73 27.60
N ARG A 187 -3.11 10.79 26.67
CA ARG A 187 -3.64 9.42 26.78
C ARG A 187 -2.94 8.64 27.89
N THR A 188 -3.69 7.81 28.59
CA THR A 188 -3.14 6.88 29.58
C THR A 188 -2.40 5.73 28.89
N VAL A 189 -1.57 5.00 29.66
CA VAL A 189 -0.87 3.82 29.14
C VAL A 189 -1.88 2.76 28.69
N GLU A 190 -2.95 2.55 29.47
CA GLU A 190 -4.02 1.61 29.19
C GLU A 190 -4.69 1.92 27.84
N GLN A 191 -5.11 3.16 27.62
CA GLN A 191 -5.72 3.59 26.34
C GLN A 191 -4.77 3.39 25.14
N VAL A 192 -3.47 3.65 25.34
CA VAL A 192 -2.49 3.43 24.25
C VAL A 192 -2.32 1.94 23.98
N MET A 193 -2.29 1.11 25.02
CA MET A 193 -2.15 -0.36 24.85
C MET A 193 -3.41 -0.99 24.25
N ASP A 194 -4.59 -0.47 24.55
CA ASP A 194 -5.83 -0.90 23.89
C ASP A 194 -5.78 -0.63 22.37
N ILE A 195 -5.35 0.56 21.96
CA ILE A 195 -5.17 0.91 20.55
C ILE A 195 -4.16 -0.03 19.86
N VAL A 196 -3.05 -0.36 20.56
CA VAL A 196 -2.06 -1.30 20.04
C VAL A 196 -2.67 -2.69 19.88
N GLY A 197 -3.44 -3.17 20.87
CA GLY A 197 -4.12 -4.45 20.83
C GLY A 197 -5.13 -4.55 19.69
N GLU A 198 -5.97 -3.53 19.49
CA GLU A 198 -6.91 -3.45 18.38
C GLU A 198 -6.19 -3.45 17.02
N SER A 199 -5.07 -2.72 16.93
CA SER A 199 -4.25 -2.66 15.71
C SER A 199 -3.67 -4.04 15.35
N ILE A 200 -3.19 -4.81 16.35
CA ILE A 200 -2.71 -6.19 16.15
C ILE A 200 -3.84 -7.08 15.64
N GLY A 201 -5.04 -6.97 16.22
CA GLY A 201 -6.23 -7.70 15.76
C GLY A 201 -6.57 -7.39 14.30
N ALA A 202 -6.50 -6.11 13.92
CA ALA A 202 -6.81 -5.67 12.56
C ALA A 202 -5.84 -6.24 11.49
N ILE A 203 -4.57 -6.46 11.83
CA ILE A 203 -3.58 -7.02 10.89
C ILE A 203 -3.50 -8.55 10.92
N ALA A 204 -4.18 -9.23 11.83
CA ALA A 204 -4.09 -10.69 12.00
C ALA A 204 -4.39 -11.44 10.69
N MET A 205 -5.44 -11.04 9.95
CA MET A 205 -5.78 -11.64 8.65
C MET A 205 -4.64 -11.51 7.64
N ILE A 206 -3.95 -10.38 7.62
CA ILE A 206 -2.82 -10.14 6.69
C ILE A 206 -1.66 -11.06 7.02
N VAL A 207 -1.38 -11.27 8.32
CA VAL A 207 -0.34 -12.22 8.76
C VAL A 207 -0.69 -13.64 8.31
N PHE A 208 -1.95 -14.07 8.42
CA PHE A 208 -2.41 -15.36 7.90
C PHE A 208 -2.27 -15.49 6.38
N ILE A 209 -2.59 -14.45 5.62
CA ILE A 209 -2.42 -14.42 4.16
C ILE A 209 -0.93 -14.56 3.79
N ILE A 210 -0.04 -13.86 4.47
CA ILE A 210 1.41 -13.96 4.24
C ILE A 210 1.91 -15.37 4.57
N ALA A 211 1.48 -15.93 5.69
CA ALA A 211 1.85 -17.29 6.09
C ALA A 211 1.32 -18.33 5.09
N GLY A 212 0.06 -18.20 4.64
CA GLY A 212 -0.54 -19.05 3.61
C GLY A 212 0.20 -18.95 2.26
N GLY A 213 0.60 -17.75 1.87
CA GLY A 213 1.43 -17.52 0.67
C GLY A 213 2.81 -18.19 0.78
N GLY A 214 3.43 -18.14 1.95
CA GLY A 214 4.69 -18.85 2.22
C GLY A 214 4.55 -20.37 2.14
N ALA A 215 3.49 -20.93 2.71
CA ALA A 215 3.18 -22.35 2.61
C ALA A 215 2.92 -22.77 1.14
N PHE A 216 2.15 -21.97 0.40
CA PHE A 216 1.90 -22.22 -1.01
C PHE A 216 3.18 -22.17 -1.86
N LYS A 217 4.07 -21.20 -1.61
CA LYS A 217 5.40 -21.16 -2.22
C LYS A 217 6.13 -22.50 -2.01
N GLN A 218 6.16 -23.01 -0.78
CA GLN A 218 6.88 -24.26 -0.47
C GLN A 218 6.29 -25.44 -1.22
N VAL A 219 4.96 -25.56 -1.29
CA VAL A 219 4.29 -26.61 -2.09
C VAL A 219 4.68 -26.55 -3.56
N LEU A 220 4.75 -25.33 -4.16
CA LEU A 220 5.16 -25.17 -5.56
C LEU A 220 6.63 -25.56 -5.77
N VAL A 221 7.51 -25.24 -4.84
CA VAL A 221 8.93 -25.65 -4.89
C VAL A 221 9.03 -27.18 -4.80
N ASP A 222 8.37 -27.81 -3.84
CA ASP A 222 8.45 -29.25 -3.61
C ASP A 222 7.77 -30.06 -4.71
N SER A 223 6.75 -29.51 -5.38
CA SER A 223 6.05 -30.18 -6.50
C SER A 223 6.81 -30.17 -7.82
N GLY A 224 7.93 -29.44 -7.92
CA GLY A 224 8.70 -29.33 -9.15
C GLY A 224 8.05 -28.45 -10.25
N VAL A 225 6.92 -27.78 -9.95
CA VAL A 225 6.24 -26.87 -10.91
C VAL A 225 7.19 -25.76 -11.36
N GLY A 226 8.13 -25.35 -10.51
CA GLY A 226 9.15 -24.37 -10.88
C GLY A 226 10.04 -24.82 -12.03
N GLN A 227 10.44 -26.08 -12.05
CA GLN A 227 11.25 -26.63 -13.14
C GLN A 227 10.46 -26.71 -14.45
N TYR A 228 9.18 -27.07 -14.37
CA TYR A 228 8.31 -27.12 -15.54
C TYR A 228 8.09 -25.72 -16.13
N ILE A 229 7.81 -24.72 -15.32
CA ILE A 229 7.69 -23.31 -15.74
C ILE A 229 9.01 -22.84 -16.39
N SER A 230 10.14 -23.17 -15.77
CA SER A 230 11.48 -22.86 -16.28
C SER A 230 11.70 -23.45 -17.70
N GLN A 231 11.30 -24.70 -17.92
CA GLN A 231 11.40 -25.34 -19.23
C GLN A 231 10.49 -24.68 -20.29
N LEU A 232 9.29 -24.28 -19.93
CA LEU A 232 8.39 -23.54 -20.81
C LEU A 232 8.95 -22.18 -21.19
N MET A 233 9.74 -21.57 -20.29
CA MET A 233 10.30 -20.24 -20.52
C MET A 233 11.57 -20.22 -21.38
N THR A 234 12.35 -21.28 -21.39
CA THR A 234 13.58 -21.37 -22.20
C THR A 234 13.33 -21.21 -23.70
N GLY A 235 12.08 -21.24 -24.16
CA GLY A 235 11.68 -21.02 -25.57
C GLY A 235 10.95 -19.69 -25.83
N THR A 236 10.72 -18.84 -24.79
CA THR A 236 9.95 -17.59 -24.97
C THR A 236 10.85 -16.35 -24.87
N SER A 237 10.64 -15.39 -25.79
CA SER A 237 11.30 -14.08 -25.77
C SER A 237 10.58 -13.04 -24.88
N LEU A 238 9.65 -13.48 -24.00
CA LEU A 238 8.89 -12.58 -23.15
C LEU A 238 9.74 -12.03 -22.01
N SER A 239 9.63 -10.73 -21.76
CA SER A 239 10.26 -10.09 -20.61
C SER A 239 9.77 -10.71 -19.29
N PRO A 240 10.66 -11.15 -18.38
CA PRO A 240 10.27 -11.64 -17.05
C PRO A 240 9.38 -10.66 -16.28
N LEU A 241 9.63 -9.36 -16.40
CA LEU A 241 8.85 -8.31 -15.76
C LEU A 241 7.41 -8.28 -16.29
N LEU A 242 7.22 -8.35 -17.61
CA LEU A 242 5.89 -8.38 -18.22
C LEU A 242 5.12 -9.62 -17.82
N MET A 243 5.78 -10.76 -17.73
CA MET A 243 5.16 -12.02 -17.33
C MET A 243 4.72 -11.98 -15.87
N CYS A 244 5.58 -11.49 -14.99
CA CYS A 244 5.26 -11.29 -13.58
C CYS A 244 4.05 -10.35 -13.41
N TRP A 245 4.06 -9.23 -14.12
CA TRP A 245 2.94 -8.29 -14.15
C TRP A 245 1.65 -8.96 -14.65
N THR A 246 1.73 -9.74 -15.73
CA THR A 246 0.56 -10.41 -16.30
C THR A 246 -0.04 -11.43 -15.36
N VAL A 247 0.79 -12.27 -14.71
CA VAL A 247 0.31 -13.25 -13.72
C VAL A 247 -0.36 -12.53 -12.55
N ALA A 248 0.27 -11.46 -12.04
CA ALA A 248 -0.32 -10.67 -10.96
C ALA A 248 -1.66 -10.04 -11.38
N ALA A 249 -1.74 -9.51 -12.59
CA ALA A 249 -2.95 -8.90 -13.13
C ALA A 249 -4.10 -9.92 -13.28
N VAL A 250 -3.83 -11.10 -13.79
CA VAL A 250 -4.83 -12.18 -13.93
C VAL A 250 -5.33 -12.63 -12.56
N LEU A 251 -4.41 -12.88 -11.62
CA LEU A 251 -4.76 -13.25 -10.26
C LEU A 251 -5.52 -12.13 -9.54
N ARG A 252 -5.17 -10.87 -9.76
CA ARG A 252 -5.88 -9.71 -9.21
C ARG A 252 -7.34 -9.67 -9.67
N ILE A 253 -7.59 -9.86 -10.96
CA ILE A 253 -8.95 -9.91 -11.51
C ILE A 253 -9.74 -11.07 -10.91
N ALA A 254 -9.12 -12.23 -10.73
CA ALA A 254 -9.79 -13.41 -10.18
C ALA A 254 -10.07 -13.30 -8.68
N LEU A 255 -9.08 -12.85 -7.88
CA LEU A 255 -9.11 -12.90 -6.42
C LEU A 255 -9.67 -11.63 -5.76
N GLY A 256 -9.61 -10.49 -6.44
CA GLY A 256 -10.11 -9.23 -5.93
C GLY A 256 -9.24 -8.52 -4.89
N SER A 257 -8.23 -9.17 -4.31
CA SER A 257 -7.32 -8.58 -3.32
C SER A 257 -5.93 -8.35 -3.92
N ALA A 258 -5.42 -7.13 -3.83
CA ALA A 258 -4.09 -6.77 -4.30
C ALA A 258 -3.00 -7.56 -3.55
N THR A 259 -3.07 -7.61 -2.23
CA THR A 259 -2.08 -8.30 -1.39
C THR A 259 -2.07 -9.81 -1.66
N VAL A 260 -3.25 -10.44 -1.74
CA VAL A 260 -3.36 -11.88 -2.03
C VAL A 260 -2.83 -12.19 -3.43
N ALA A 261 -3.24 -11.42 -4.43
CA ALA A 261 -2.77 -11.60 -5.81
C ALA A 261 -1.24 -11.46 -5.91
N ALA A 262 -0.68 -10.45 -5.26
CA ALA A 262 0.75 -10.18 -5.26
C ALA A 262 1.56 -11.30 -4.61
N ILE A 263 1.16 -11.77 -3.42
CA ILE A 263 1.86 -12.83 -2.68
C ILE A 263 1.73 -14.18 -3.42
N THR A 264 0.54 -14.49 -3.94
CA THR A 264 0.33 -15.69 -4.77
C THR A 264 1.19 -15.66 -6.03
N THR A 265 1.22 -14.50 -6.72
CA THR A 265 2.10 -14.32 -7.88
C THR A 265 3.54 -14.57 -7.52
N ALA A 266 4.02 -14.05 -6.40
CA ALA A 266 5.41 -14.24 -5.98
C ALA A 266 5.76 -15.71 -5.84
N GLY A 267 4.87 -16.54 -5.29
CA GLY A 267 5.06 -17.98 -5.22
C GLY A 267 5.17 -18.64 -6.61
N VAL A 268 4.29 -18.25 -7.53
CA VAL A 268 4.22 -18.83 -8.89
C VAL A 268 5.43 -18.42 -9.75
N VAL A 269 5.88 -17.16 -9.67
CA VAL A 269 6.91 -16.63 -10.58
C VAL A 269 8.34 -16.70 -10.03
N LEU A 270 8.51 -17.12 -8.78
CA LEU A 270 9.85 -17.27 -8.17
C LEU A 270 10.83 -18.08 -9.04
N PRO A 271 10.42 -19.22 -9.64
CA PRO A 271 11.31 -19.99 -10.51
C PRO A 271 11.83 -19.21 -11.73
N ILE A 272 11.05 -18.23 -12.19
CA ILE A 272 11.41 -17.39 -13.35
C ILE A 272 12.61 -16.51 -13.00
N ILE A 273 12.64 -15.94 -11.81
CA ILE A 273 13.75 -15.10 -11.34
C ILE A 273 15.04 -15.91 -11.33
N ASN A 274 14.99 -17.14 -10.82
CA ASN A 274 16.15 -18.01 -10.68
C ASN A 274 16.77 -18.39 -12.04
N VAL A 275 15.94 -18.48 -13.09
CA VAL A 275 16.38 -18.88 -14.43
C VAL A 275 16.80 -17.68 -15.28
N THR A 276 16.08 -16.58 -15.18
CA THR A 276 16.30 -15.41 -16.05
C THR A 276 17.31 -14.44 -15.48
N HIS A 277 17.71 -14.58 -14.21
CA HIS A 277 18.53 -13.62 -13.47
C HIS A 277 17.99 -12.19 -13.54
N ALA A 278 16.66 -12.04 -13.64
CA ALA A 278 16.00 -10.74 -13.62
C ALA A 278 16.23 -10.06 -12.26
N ASP A 279 16.35 -8.74 -12.26
CA ASP A 279 16.51 -7.97 -11.03
C ASP A 279 15.33 -8.20 -10.08
N PRO A 280 15.54 -8.78 -8.89
CA PRO A 280 14.46 -9.11 -7.98
C PRO A 280 13.66 -7.88 -7.51
N ALA A 281 14.29 -6.71 -7.35
CA ALA A 281 13.61 -5.50 -6.94
C ALA A 281 12.64 -5.00 -8.03
N LEU A 282 13.03 -5.07 -9.29
CA LEU A 282 12.13 -4.76 -10.41
C LEU A 282 10.99 -5.78 -10.54
N MET A 283 11.27 -7.05 -10.23
CA MET A 283 10.23 -8.09 -10.22
C MET A 283 9.19 -7.84 -9.10
N VAL A 284 9.61 -7.36 -7.92
CA VAL A 284 8.70 -6.91 -6.86
C VAL A 284 7.77 -5.81 -7.36
N LEU A 285 8.34 -4.79 -8.02
CA LEU A 285 7.58 -3.66 -8.53
C LEU A 285 6.63 -4.06 -9.66
N ALA A 286 7.06 -4.96 -10.56
CA ALA A 286 6.21 -5.50 -11.62
C ALA A 286 5.02 -6.29 -11.04
N THR A 287 5.26 -7.10 -10.00
CA THR A 287 4.21 -7.82 -9.26
C THR A 287 3.23 -6.85 -8.60
N GLY A 288 3.75 -5.83 -7.91
CA GLY A 288 2.95 -4.78 -7.30
C GLY A 288 2.08 -4.04 -8.31
N ALA A 289 2.66 -3.67 -9.46
CA ALA A 289 1.94 -3.00 -10.54
C ALA A 289 0.81 -3.86 -11.13
N GLY A 290 1.04 -5.17 -11.32
CA GLY A 290 0.01 -6.10 -11.77
C GLY A 290 -1.10 -6.29 -10.75
N SER A 291 -0.76 -6.26 -9.45
CA SER A 291 -1.73 -6.51 -8.37
C SER A 291 -2.71 -5.37 -8.12
N VAL A 292 -2.54 -4.19 -8.71
CA VAL A 292 -3.48 -3.06 -8.58
C VAL A 292 -4.43 -2.91 -9.76
N ILE A 293 -4.25 -3.71 -10.81
CA ILE A 293 -5.07 -3.57 -12.02
C ILE A 293 -6.53 -3.96 -11.77
N ALA A 294 -7.44 -3.32 -12.51
CA ALA A 294 -8.85 -3.71 -12.63
C ALA A 294 -9.56 -3.99 -11.28
N SER A 295 -9.45 -3.05 -10.32
CA SER A 295 -10.27 -3.09 -9.12
C SER A 295 -11.75 -3.07 -9.50
N HIS A 296 -12.50 -4.11 -9.15
CA HIS A 296 -13.91 -4.25 -9.47
C HIS A 296 -14.72 -4.84 -8.30
N VAL A 297 -15.90 -5.41 -8.56
CA VAL A 297 -16.89 -5.81 -7.55
C VAL A 297 -16.41 -6.79 -6.47
N ASN A 298 -15.34 -7.51 -6.69
CA ASN A 298 -14.72 -8.43 -5.72
C ASN A 298 -13.61 -7.77 -4.87
N ASP A 299 -13.34 -6.49 -5.09
CA ASP A 299 -12.34 -5.73 -4.36
C ASP A 299 -12.97 -5.01 -3.15
N PRO A 300 -12.43 -5.16 -1.92
CA PRO A 300 -12.89 -4.42 -0.76
C PRO A 300 -12.87 -2.90 -0.96
N GLY A 301 -11.83 -2.35 -1.60
CA GLY A 301 -11.72 -0.92 -1.89
C GLY A 301 -12.84 -0.43 -2.83
N PHE A 302 -13.17 -1.21 -3.86
CA PHE A 302 -14.32 -0.93 -4.73
C PHE A 302 -15.65 -1.04 -3.96
N GLY A 303 -15.77 -2.01 -3.06
CA GLY A 303 -16.93 -2.16 -2.17
C GLY A 303 -17.14 -0.94 -1.28
N CYS A 304 -16.07 -0.41 -0.68
CA CYS A 304 -16.10 0.83 0.10
C CYS A 304 -16.55 2.02 -0.76
N LEU A 305 -15.94 2.20 -1.94
CA LEU A 305 -16.31 3.28 -2.85
C LEU A 305 -17.78 3.19 -3.29
N LYS A 306 -18.25 1.99 -3.65
CA LYS A 306 -19.63 1.73 -4.03
C LYS A 306 -20.60 2.00 -2.88
N GLY A 307 -20.28 1.55 -1.65
CA GLY A 307 -21.08 1.81 -0.46
C GLY A 307 -21.27 3.30 -0.22
N ILE A 308 -20.21 4.07 -0.34
CA ILE A 308 -20.21 5.53 -0.20
C ILE A 308 -21.04 6.19 -1.29
N LEU A 309 -20.89 5.79 -2.55
CA LEU A 309 -21.68 6.34 -3.67
C LEU A 309 -23.17 6.00 -3.57
N ILE A 310 -23.52 4.83 -3.01
CA ILE A 310 -24.93 4.44 -2.79
C ILE A 310 -25.53 5.24 -1.63
N LEU A 311 -24.84 5.35 -0.51
CA LEU A 311 -25.25 6.20 0.61
C LEU A 311 -25.44 7.64 0.14
N ALA A 312 -24.52 8.08 -0.74
CA ALA A 312 -24.55 9.37 -1.38
C ALA A 312 -25.77 9.62 -2.26
N SER A 313 -26.31 8.59 -2.89
CA SER A 313 -27.45 8.72 -3.80
C SER A 313 -28.82 8.84 -3.09
N GLY A 314 -28.85 8.83 -1.76
CA GLY A 314 -30.11 8.85 -0.99
C GLY A 314 -31.01 7.62 -1.17
N LYS A 315 -30.55 6.61 -1.89
CA LYS A 315 -31.29 5.36 -2.05
C LYS A 315 -31.05 4.46 -0.84
N PRO A 316 -32.12 3.86 -0.26
CA PRO A 316 -31.92 2.93 0.85
C PRO A 316 -31.01 1.79 0.39
N TYR A 317 -30.00 1.50 1.20
CA TYR A 317 -29.16 0.32 1.02
C TYR A 317 -30.03 -0.93 1.16
N ALA A 318 -30.38 -1.57 0.06
CA ALA A 318 -30.89 -2.93 0.08
C ALA A 318 -29.65 -3.85 0.16
N PRO A 319 -29.39 -4.50 1.30
CA PRO A 319 -28.33 -5.49 1.36
C PRO A 319 -28.68 -6.59 0.36
N GLY A 320 -27.89 -6.68 -0.70
CA GLY A 320 -28.01 -7.79 -1.64
C GLY A 320 -27.78 -9.12 -0.90
N PRO A 321 -28.29 -10.27 -1.38
CA PRO A 321 -28.29 -11.56 -0.70
C PRO A 321 -26.89 -12.19 -0.51
N LEU A 322 -25.80 -11.46 -0.66
CA LEU A 322 -24.42 -11.95 -0.66
C LEU A 322 -23.76 -12.11 0.72
N TRP A 323 -24.50 -11.85 1.83
CA TRP A 323 -24.00 -12.03 3.20
C TRP A 323 -24.81 -13.03 4.03
N LYS A 324 -25.38 -14.03 3.34
CA LYS A 324 -25.94 -15.21 4.02
C LYS A 324 -25.18 -16.45 3.52
N HIS A 325 -23.94 -16.60 3.94
CA HIS A 325 -23.27 -17.90 4.11
C HIS A 325 -21.98 -17.69 4.89
#